data_553ed6f471822d0f20e093dc20a85a6d
#
_entry.id   553ed6f471822d0f20e093dc20a85a6d
#
_cell.length_a   1.000
_cell.length_b   1.000
_cell.length_c   1.000
_cell.angle_alpha   90.00
_cell.angle_beta   90.00
_cell.angle_gamma   90.00
#
_symmetry.space_group_name_H-M   'P 1'
#
loop_
_entity.id
_entity.type
_entity.pdbx_description
1 polymer ?
#
loop_
_entity_poly.entity_id
_entity_poly.type
_entity_poly.pdbx_seq_one_letter_code
_entity_poly.pdbx_strand_id
1 'polypeptide(L)'
;MLDRTSTLFSHVKGTDNPWVGGGLRDFFLYRDLGIAAATHGQVIAHLVKANLPPEEGTGWHRHEADFQIVIMIKGWAKFMYEDQVTLVEAGDCVHQRPGIRHYLFDYSPDMEYLEIVSPADFKTVDVEPVCEIPKPTPWE
;
A
#
# COMPACT_ATOMS: atom_id res chain seq x y z
N MET A 1 4.53 20.63 -4.87
CA MET A 1 4.17 21.19 -3.56
C MET A 1 2.67 21.23 -3.43
N LEU A 2 2.16 20.87 -2.27
CA LEU A 2 0.72 20.91 -2.02
C LEU A 2 0.21 22.34 -1.97
N ASP A 3 -0.95 22.56 -2.63
CA ASP A 3 -1.60 23.86 -2.61
C ASP A 3 -2.42 24.01 -1.33
N ARG A 4 -1.95 24.85 -0.42
CA ARG A 4 -2.57 25.06 0.88
C ARG A 4 -3.96 25.69 0.79
N THR A 5 -4.24 26.43 -0.28
CA THR A 5 -5.52 27.11 -0.41
C THR A 5 -6.62 26.21 -0.96
N SER A 6 -6.25 25.08 -1.57
CA SER A 6 -7.22 24.14 -2.14
C SER A 6 -7.50 22.95 -1.22
N THR A 7 -6.82 22.85 -0.07
CA THR A 7 -7.07 21.75 0.87
C THR A 7 -8.18 22.11 1.85
N LEU A 8 -8.95 21.09 2.24
CA LEU A 8 -10.08 21.24 3.16
C LEU A 8 -9.78 20.52 4.46
N PHE A 9 -10.33 21.05 5.56
CA PHE A 9 -10.35 20.31 6.82
C PHE A 9 -11.23 19.06 6.64
N SER A 10 -10.79 17.92 7.14
CA SER A 10 -11.58 16.70 7.16
C SER A 10 -11.30 15.93 8.44
N HIS A 11 -12.28 15.16 8.87
CA HIS A 11 -12.14 14.27 10.02
C HIS A 11 -12.94 13.01 9.74
N VAL A 12 -12.23 11.93 9.37
CA VAL A 12 -12.82 10.61 9.14
C VAL A 12 -12.59 9.78 10.39
N LYS A 13 -13.68 9.39 11.04
CA LYS A 13 -13.62 8.60 12.28
C LYS A 13 -13.29 7.15 11.96
N GLY A 14 -12.75 6.44 12.94
CA GLY A 14 -12.46 5.01 12.79
C GLY A 14 -13.68 4.16 12.46
N THR A 15 -14.88 4.66 12.71
CA THR A 15 -16.16 3.99 12.42
C THR A 15 -16.80 4.45 11.10
N ASP A 16 -16.23 5.48 10.45
CA ASP A 16 -16.68 5.92 9.13
C ASP A 16 -16.12 4.98 8.08
N ASN A 17 -16.55 5.07 6.87
CA ASN A 17 -16.06 4.33 5.70
C ASN A 17 -15.79 2.83 5.96
N PRO A 18 -16.52 1.96 5.29
CA PRO A 18 -16.33 0.52 5.46
C PRO A 18 -15.04 0.05 4.79
N TRP A 19 -14.58 -1.13 5.20
CA TRP A 19 -13.57 -1.87 4.46
C TRP A 19 -14.19 -2.37 3.16
N VAL A 20 -13.50 -2.15 2.04
CA VAL A 20 -14.01 -2.47 0.71
C VAL A 20 -13.04 -3.40 0.00
N GLY A 21 -13.57 -4.51 -0.51
CA GLY A 21 -12.82 -5.41 -1.39
C GLY A 21 -13.06 -5.06 -2.85
N GLY A 22 -12.52 -5.89 -3.74
CA GLY A 22 -12.74 -5.73 -5.18
C GLY A 22 -11.94 -4.60 -5.81
N GLY A 23 -10.93 -4.10 -5.13
CA GLY A 23 -9.99 -3.15 -5.72
C GLY A 23 -9.04 -3.83 -6.67
N LEU A 24 -7.84 -3.28 -6.84
CA LEU A 24 -6.82 -3.83 -7.72
C LEU A 24 -6.40 -5.25 -7.30
N ARG A 25 -6.50 -5.57 -6.01
CA ARG A 25 -6.08 -6.86 -5.44
C ARG A 25 -7.22 -7.46 -4.63
N ASP A 26 -7.71 -8.63 -5.03
CA ASP A 26 -8.80 -9.33 -4.32
C ASP A 26 -8.41 -9.83 -2.95
N PHE A 27 -7.13 -10.03 -2.69
CA PHE A 27 -6.63 -10.53 -1.42
C PHE A 27 -6.47 -9.45 -0.36
N PHE A 28 -6.73 -8.19 -0.69
CA PHE A 28 -6.68 -7.07 0.26
C PHE A 28 -8.04 -6.40 0.40
N LEU A 29 -8.25 -5.80 1.57
CA LEU A 29 -9.35 -4.86 1.80
C LEU A 29 -8.77 -3.48 2.01
N TYR A 30 -9.52 -2.47 1.57
CA TYR A 30 -9.09 -1.07 1.60
C TYR A 30 -10.12 -0.22 2.35
N ARG A 31 -9.63 0.76 3.09
CA ARG A 31 -10.50 1.73 3.75
C ARG A 31 -9.96 3.14 3.49
N ASP A 32 -10.76 3.95 2.78
CA ASP A 32 -10.40 5.33 2.46
C ASP A 32 -10.43 6.18 3.72
N LEU A 33 -9.45 7.07 3.87
CA LEU A 33 -9.34 7.99 5.00
C LEU A 33 -9.74 9.42 4.63
N GLY A 34 -10.28 9.65 3.42
CA GLY A 34 -10.84 10.94 3.01
C GLY A 34 -9.83 11.98 2.58
N ILE A 35 -8.56 11.62 2.45
CA ILE A 35 -7.51 12.61 2.15
C ILE A 35 -7.52 13.02 0.67
N ALA A 36 -7.84 12.11 -0.24
CA ALA A 36 -7.92 12.46 -1.66
C ALA A 36 -9.00 13.53 -1.89
N ALA A 37 -10.17 13.36 -1.27
CA ALA A 37 -11.23 14.35 -1.36
C ALA A 37 -10.83 15.69 -0.73
N ALA A 38 -10.23 15.65 0.46
CA ALA A 38 -9.82 16.84 1.19
C ALA A 38 -8.72 17.63 0.49
N THR A 39 -7.89 16.96 -0.31
CA THR A 39 -6.75 17.60 -1.00
C THR A 39 -6.97 17.76 -2.50
N HIS A 40 -8.20 17.56 -2.99
CA HIS A 40 -8.53 17.62 -4.41
C HIS A 40 -7.59 16.77 -5.27
N GLY A 41 -7.29 15.56 -4.78
CA GLY A 41 -6.48 14.59 -5.51
C GLY A 41 -4.96 14.75 -5.37
N GLN A 42 -4.51 15.67 -4.52
CA GLN A 42 -3.06 15.85 -4.32
C GLN A 42 -2.43 14.70 -3.55
N VAL A 43 -3.15 14.11 -2.59
CA VAL A 43 -2.66 13.00 -1.77
C VAL A 43 -3.81 12.02 -1.53
N ILE A 44 -3.50 10.73 -1.55
CA ILE A 44 -4.43 9.71 -1.06
C ILE A 44 -3.83 9.06 0.19
N ALA A 45 -4.69 8.73 1.16
CA ALA A 45 -4.32 7.93 2.31
C ALA A 45 -5.41 6.88 2.52
N HIS A 46 -4.99 5.63 2.67
CA HIS A 46 -5.93 4.55 2.96
C HIS A 46 -5.26 3.49 3.81
N LEU A 47 -6.07 2.73 4.52
CA LEU A 47 -5.64 1.54 5.23
C LEU A 47 -5.80 0.36 4.29
N VAL A 48 -4.86 -0.57 4.37
CA VAL A 48 -4.83 -1.81 3.59
C VAL A 48 -4.67 -2.94 4.57
N LYS A 49 -5.51 -3.97 4.47
CA LYS A 49 -5.34 -5.15 5.31
C LYS A 49 -5.52 -6.44 4.53
N ALA A 50 -4.92 -7.50 5.06
CA ALA A 50 -5.01 -8.82 4.47
C ALA A 50 -6.42 -9.36 4.57
N ASN A 51 -6.88 -10.00 3.50
CA ASN A 51 -8.18 -10.66 3.44
C ASN A 51 -8.05 -12.14 3.07
N LEU A 52 -7.12 -12.45 2.17
CA LEU A 52 -6.85 -13.81 1.70
C LEU A 52 -5.34 -14.08 1.76
N PRO A 53 -4.94 -15.37 1.84
CA PRO A 53 -3.52 -15.72 1.85
C PRO A 53 -2.76 -15.23 0.62
N PRO A 54 -1.45 -14.97 0.75
CA PRO A 54 -0.62 -14.44 -0.35
C PRO A 54 -0.21 -15.55 -1.33
N GLU A 55 -1.16 -16.12 -2.06
CA GLU A 55 -0.87 -17.22 -2.98
C GLU A 55 0.00 -16.80 -4.15
N GLU A 56 -0.32 -15.65 -4.76
CA GLU A 56 0.41 -15.15 -5.92
C GLU A 56 1.11 -13.81 -5.67
N GLY A 57 0.75 -13.12 -4.59
CA GLY A 57 1.27 -11.79 -4.29
C GLY A 57 0.79 -10.72 -5.27
N THR A 58 1.42 -9.56 -5.26
CA THR A 58 1.00 -8.42 -6.07
C THR A 58 1.52 -8.44 -7.50
N GLY A 59 2.53 -9.25 -7.79
CA GLY A 59 3.26 -9.19 -9.06
C GLY A 59 4.30 -8.09 -9.05
N TRP A 60 5.22 -8.16 -10.02
CA TRP A 60 6.27 -7.15 -10.18
C TRP A 60 5.69 -5.89 -10.80
N HIS A 61 5.87 -4.75 -10.12
CA HIS A 61 5.38 -3.46 -10.60
C HIS A 61 6.17 -2.30 -10.02
N ARG A 62 5.91 -1.11 -10.54
CA ARG A 62 6.41 0.15 -10.01
C ARG A 62 5.28 1.17 -10.02
N HIS A 63 5.42 2.22 -9.22
CA HIS A 63 4.45 3.31 -9.19
C HIS A 63 5.07 4.60 -9.71
N GLU A 64 4.30 5.33 -10.51
CA GLU A 64 4.64 6.68 -10.93
C GLU A 64 3.98 7.64 -9.95
N ALA A 65 4.76 8.13 -9.01
CA ALA A 65 4.28 8.97 -7.92
C ALA A 65 5.35 9.98 -7.52
N ASP A 66 4.93 11.01 -6.77
CA ASP A 66 5.88 11.97 -6.19
C ASP A 66 6.51 11.38 -4.94
N PHE A 67 5.69 10.69 -4.13
CA PHE A 67 6.15 9.92 -2.98
C PHE A 67 5.14 8.85 -2.62
N GLN A 68 5.59 7.83 -1.94
CA GLN A 68 4.72 6.80 -1.39
C GLN A 68 5.29 6.33 -0.07
N ILE A 69 4.47 6.34 0.97
CA ILE A 69 4.85 5.99 2.33
C ILE A 69 3.98 4.84 2.79
N VAL A 70 4.60 3.81 3.37
CA VAL A 70 3.92 2.68 3.98
C VAL A 70 4.31 2.62 5.45
N ILE A 71 3.31 2.62 6.34
CA ILE A 71 3.52 2.49 7.78
C ILE A 71 2.76 1.24 8.24
N MET A 72 3.51 0.24 8.70
CA MET A 72 2.92 -1.01 9.18
C MET A 72 2.27 -0.80 10.55
N ILE A 73 1.00 -1.15 10.67
CA ILE A 73 0.22 -0.96 11.91
C ILE A 73 0.13 -2.27 12.69
N LYS A 74 -0.19 -3.36 12.02
CA LYS A 74 -0.33 -4.69 12.62
C LYS A 74 0.31 -5.73 11.75
N GLY A 75 0.80 -6.79 12.38
CA GLY A 75 1.38 -7.91 11.64
C GLY A 75 2.65 -7.53 10.91
N TRP A 76 2.89 -8.20 9.82
CA TRP A 76 4.10 -8.00 9.03
C TRP A 76 3.84 -8.28 7.55
N ALA A 77 4.73 -7.78 6.70
CA ALA A 77 4.74 -8.08 5.27
C ALA A 77 6.18 -8.21 4.79
N LYS A 78 6.38 -9.01 3.75
CA LYS A 78 7.66 -9.11 3.06
C LYS A 78 7.50 -8.57 1.64
N PHE A 79 8.30 -7.57 1.35
CA PHE A 79 8.38 -6.99 0.02
C PHE A 79 9.72 -7.36 -0.61
N MET A 80 9.72 -7.61 -1.89
CA MET A 80 10.95 -7.60 -2.67
C MET A 80 11.06 -6.21 -3.26
N TYR A 81 12.02 -5.41 -2.79
CA TYR A 81 12.35 -4.11 -3.35
C TYR A 81 13.61 -4.26 -4.19
N GLU A 82 13.48 -4.17 -5.52
CA GLU A 82 14.50 -4.55 -6.47
C GLU A 82 14.90 -6.00 -6.18
N ASP A 83 16.12 -6.28 -5.75
CA ASP A 83 16.58 -7.62 -5.39
C ASP A 83 16.74 -7.83 -3.87
N GLN A 84 16.12 -6.96 -3.05
CA GLN A 84 16.25 -6.99 -1.59
C GLN A 84 14.95 -7.43 -0.92
N VAL A 85 14.99 -8.56 -0.21
CA VAL A 85 13.88 -8.98 0.64
C VAL A 85 13.83 -8.04 1.85
N THR A 86 12.68 -7.41 2.07
CA THR A 86 12.49 -6.46 3.15
C THR A 86 11.32 -6.91 4.02
N LEU A 87 11.61 -7.27 5.26
CA LEU A 87 10.58 -7.57 6.25
C LEU A 87 10.14 -6.26 6.91
N VAL A 88 8.86 -5.94 6.77
CA VAL A 88 8.25 -4.73 7.34
C VAL A 88 7.35 -5.16 8.48
N GLU A 89 7.64 -4.72 9.70
CA GLU A 89 6.95 -5.10 10.92
C GLU A 89 6.19 -3.92 11.52
N ALA A 90 5.28 -4.19 12.43
CA ALA A 90 4.46 -3.15 13.06
C ALA A 90 5.36 -2.04 13.64
N GLY A 91 5.06 -0.79 13.30
CA GLY A 91 5.84 0.38 13.68
C GLY A 91 6.85 0.83 12.63
N ASP A 92 7.14 -0.02 11.64
CA ASP A 92 8.09 0.35 10.58
C ASP A 92 7.47 1.32 9.58
N CYS A 93 8.32 2.20 9.05
CA CYS A 93 7.94 3.12 7.99
C CYS A 93 8.86 2.92 6.80
N VAL A 94 8.26 2.73 5.63
CA VAL A 94 9.00 2.57 4.38
C VAL A 94 8.66 3.73 3.45
N HIS A 95 9.68 4.43 2.95
CA HIS A 95 9.49 5.32 1.81
C HIS A 95 9.71 4.48 0.56
N GLN A 96 8.63 4.17 -0.11
CA GLN A 96 8.67 3.37 -1.32
C GLN A 96 8.99 4.30 -2.49
N ARG A 97 10.29 4.48 -2.70
CA ARG A 97 10.83 5.44 -3.67
C ARG A 97 10.11 5.35 -5.02
N PRO A 98 9.69 6.47 -5.62
CA PRO A 98 9.05 6.43 -6.94
C PRO A 98 9.88 5.66 -7.97
N GLY A 99 9.22 4.80 -8.70
CA GLY A 99 9.88 3.98 -9.72
C GLY A 99 10.57 2.74 -9.22
N ILE A 100 10.66 2.51 -7.91
CA ILE A 100 11.28 1.29 -7.39
C ILE A 100 10.43 0.08 -7.81
N ARG A 101 11.09 -0.92 -8.38
CA ARG A 101 10.40 -2.16 -8.78
C ARG A 101 10.22 -3.02 -7.55
N HIS A 102 9.02 -3.50 -7.33
CA HIS A 102 8.72 -4.22 -6.10
C HIS A 102 7.61 -5.24 -6.27
N TYR A 103 7.51 -6.10 -5.26
CA TYR A 103 6.58 -7.21 -5.24
C TYR A 103 6.27 -7.51 -3.77
N LEU A 104 5.01 -7.34 -3.36
CA LEU A 104 4.56 -7.76 -2.03
C LEU A 104 4.20 -9.24 -2.14
N PHE A 105 5.01 -10.12 -1.55
CA PHE A 105 4.87 -11.55 -1.79
C PHE A 105 4.49 -12.38 -0.56
N ASP A 106 4.56 -11.81 0.63
CA ASP A 106 4.23 -12.54 1.86
C ASP A 106 3.72 -11.57 2.91
N TYR A 107 2.77 -12.02 3.73
CA TYR A 107 2.24 -11.19 4.81
C TYR A 107 1.47 -12.06 5.81
N SER A 108 1.36 -11.56 7.05
CA SER A 108 0.60 -12.25 8.11
C SER A 108 -0.91 -12.08 7.92
N PRO A 109 -1.72 -12.99 8.51
CA PRO A 109 -3.17 -12.88 8.42
C PRO A 109 -3.74 -11.59 8.99
N ASP A 110 -3.07 -11.00 9.99
CA ASP A 110 -3.49 -9.74 10.63
C ASP A 110 -2.81 -8.51 10.05
N MET A 111 -2.10 -8.64 8.93
CA MET A 111 -1.40 -7.50 8.32
C MET A 111 -2.35 -6.34 8.06
N GLU A 112 -1.93 -5.16 8.52
CA GLU A 112 -2.63 -3.92 8.23
C GLU A 112 -1.60 -2.80 8.16
N TYR A 113 -1.65 -1.99 7.09
CA TYR A 113 -0.74 -0.85 6.97
C TYR A 113 -1.48 0.38 6.47
N LEU A 114 -0.91 1.53 6.78
CA LEU A 114 -1.33 2.83 6.24
C LEU A 114 -0.47 3.14 5.03
N GLU A 115 -1.11 3.51 3.93
CA GLU A 115 -0.43 3.92 2.71
C GLU A 115 -0.79 5.36 2.38
N ILE A 116 0.22 6.18 2.12
CA ILE A 116 0.05 7.59 1.75
C ILE A 116 0.81 7.82 0.46
N VAL A 117 0.13 8.31 -0.57
CA VAL A 117 0.71 8.48 -1.90
C VAL A 117 0.33 9.84 -2.48
N SER A 118 1.26 10.48 -3.16
CA SER A 118 1.01 11.69 -3.96
C SER A 118 1.51 11.46 -5.38
N PRO A 119 0.71 11.77 -6.42
CA PRO A 119 -0.69 12.20 -6.35
C PRO A 119 -1.65 11.04 -6.07
N ALA A 120 -2.90 11.36 -5.78
CA ALA A 120 -3.91 10.33 -5.48
C ALA A 120 -4.19 9.42 -6.67
N ASP A 121 -4.04 9.91 -7.89
CA ASP A 121 -4.24 9.16 -9.13
C ASP A 121 -2.94 8.57 -9.69
N PHE A 122 -1.97 8.29 -8.84
CA PHE A 122 -0.71 7.67 -9.25
C PHE A 122 -0.96 6.42 -10.11
N LYS A 123 -0.01 6.16 -11.02
CA LYS A 123 -0.13 5.02 -11.93
C LYS A 123 0.71 3.85 -11.45
N THR A 124 0.20 2.65 -11.68
CA THR A 124 0.92 1.41 -11.46
C THR A 124 1.28 0.83 -12.81
N VAL A 125 2.55 0.49 -12.98
CA VAL A 125 3.09 -0.05 -14.24
C VAL A 125 3.69 -1.42 -13.96
N ASP A 126 3.21 -2.46 -14.65
CA ASP A 126 3.81 -3.79 -14.56
C ASP A 126 5.20 -3.76 -15.17
N VAL A 127 6.12 -4.49 -14.55
CA VAL A 127 7.52 -4.56 -15.01
C VAL A 127 7.97 -6.01 -15.09
N GLU A 128 9.07 -6.23 -15.81
CA GLU A 128 9.68 -7.55 -15.89
C GLU A 128 10.22 -7.98 -14.51
N PRO A 129 10.18 -9.27 -14.20
CA PRO A 129 10.73 -9.78 -12.95
C PRO A 129 12.21 -9.39 -12.78
N VAL A 130 12.55 -8.94 -11.56
CA VAL A 130 13.93 -8.60 -11.22
C VAL A 130 14.69 -9.83 -10.72
N CYS A 131 14.00 -10.67 -9.95
CA CYS A 131 14.59 -11.89 -9.38
C CYS A 131 13.47 -12.87 -9.01
N GLU A 132 13.86 -14.07 -8.59
CA GLU A 132 12.89 -15.04 -8.10
C GLU A 132 12.28 -14.59 -6.78
N ILE A 133 11.01 -14.93 -6.60
CA ILE A 133 10.25 -14.59 -5.40
C ILE A 133 10.19 -15.83 -4.51
N PRO A 134 10.58 -15.71 -3.22
CA PRO A 134 10.42 -16.81 -2.27
C PRO A 134 8.95 -17.20 -2.12
N LYS A 135 8.72 -18.45 -1.75
CA LYS A 135 7.35 -18.91 -1.50
C LYS A 135 6.77 -18.20 -0.28
N PRO A 136 5.50 -17.80 -0.34
CA PRO A 136 4.86 -17.18 0.82
C PRO A 136 4.64 -18.19 1.94
N THR A 137 4.50 -17.68 3.16
CA THR A 137 4.21 -18.47 4.34
C THR A 137 2.74 -18.89 4.33
N PRO A 138 2.43 -20.19 4.41
CA PRO A 138 1.03 -20.62 4.46
C PRO A 138 0.33 -20.11 5.72
N TRP A 139 -0.94 -19.74 5.58
CA TRP A 139 -1.78 -19.47 6.75
C TRP A 139 -2.28 -20.78 7.34
N GLU A 140 -2.30 -20.84 8.64
CA GLU A 140 -2.84 -21.99 9.38
C GLU A 140 -4.32 -21.82 9.74
#